data_e330de25ae465f0b5fdf1d82242eb7e1
#
_entry.id   e330de25ae465f0b5fdf1d82242eb7e1
#
_cell.length_a   1.000
_cell.length_b   1.000
_cell.length_c   1.000
_cell.angle_alpha   90.00
_cell.angle_beta   90.00
_cell.angle_gamma   90.00
#
_symmetry.space_group_name_H-M   'P 1'
#
loop_
_entity.id
_entity.type
_entity.pdbx_description
1 polymer ?
#
loop_
_entity_poly.entity_id
_entity_poly.type
_entity_poly.pdbx_seq_one_letter_code
_entity_poly.pdbx_strand_id
1 'polypeptide(L)'
;MTNTLAEKTCTPCRGGIPPLTRDEAQRLQAQAPDWELVDDAHRIERKFRFRSFRESLAFVQEVGELAETEGHHPDISFGWGYATISLSTKKIKGLHENDFIMATKIDRVFDRTSRSLDRQ
;
A
#
# COMPACT_ATOMS: atom_id res chain seq x y z
N MET A 1 8.51 19.73 12.25
CA MET A 1 7.81 18.44 12.32
C MET A 1 8.05 17.64 11.03
N THR A 2 8.37 16.39 11.18
CA THR A 2 8.48 15.50 10.03
C THR A 2 7.08 15.08 9.58
N ASN A 3 6.81 15.14 8.28
CA ASN A 3 5.56 14.66 7.73
C ASN A 3 5.47 13.14 7.88
N THR A 4 4.26 12.66 8.19
CA THR A 4 4.01 11.22 8.16
C THR A 4 4.04 10.76 6.70
N LEU A 5 4.24 9.46 6.48
CA LEU A 5 4.25 8.92 5.13
C LEU A 5 2.94 9.21 4.38
N ALA A 6 1.80 9.11 5.08
CA ALA A 6 0.51 9.32 4.43
C ALA A 6 0.27 10.75 3.97
N GLU A 7 1.03 11.72 4.50
CA GLU A 7 0.94 13.12 4.08
C GLU A 7 1.83 13.42 2.87
N LYS A 8 2.74 12.51 2.53
CA LYS A 8 3.63 12.68 1.39
C LYS A 8 2.92 12.26 0.10
N THR A 9 3.42 12.76 -1.03
CA THR A 9 2.99 12.28 -2.35
C THR A 9 4.09 11.41 -2.93
N CYS A 10 3.68 10.44 -3.77
CA CYS A 10 4.66 9.63 -4.48
C CYS A 10 5.41 10.49 -5.49
N THR A 11 6.71 10.32 -5.56
CA THR A 11 7.54 11.01 -6.54
C THR A 11 7.74 10.09 -7.75
N PRO A 12 7.96 10.68 -8.96
CA PRO A 12 8.27 9.84 -10.11
C PRO A 12 9.52 8.99 -9.83
N CYS A 13 9.41 7.70 -10.09
CA CYS A 13 10.54 6.79 -9.87
C CYS A 13 11.53 6.91 -11.02
N ARG A 14 12.78 7.17 -10.67
CA ARG A 14 13.88 7.12 -11.64
C ARG A 14 14.43 5.71 -11.65
N GLY A 15 14.53 5.10 -12.81
CA GLY A 15 15.26 3.87 -12.96
C GLY A 15 16.74 4.09 -12.63
N GLY A 16 17.42 3.05 -12.20
CA GLY A 16 18.85 3.09 -11.94
C GLY A 16 19.27 3.48 -10.53
N ILE A 17 18.34 3.90 -9.66
CA ILE A 17 18.63 4.08 -8.25
C ILE A 17 18.55 2.72 -7.54
N PRO A 18 19.33 2.51 -6.47
CA PRO A 18 19.24 1.24 -5.76
C PRO A 18 17.93 1.15 -4.98
N PRO A 19 17.37 -0.05 -4.84
CA PRO A 19 16.21 -0.23 -3.96
C PRO A 19 16.63 -0.04 -2.51
N LEU A 20 15.63 0.15 -1.64
CA LEU A 20 15.89 0.23 -0.20
C LEU A 20 16.56 -1.05 0.29
N THR A 21 17.51 -0.90 1.21
CA THR A 21 18.09 -2.05 1.90
C THR A 21 17.04 -2.63 2.86
N ARG A 22 17.28 -3.84 3.34
CA ARG A 22 16.40 -4.46 4.34
C ARG A 22 16.24 -3.56 5.58
N ASP A 23 17.35 -3.00 6.07
CA ASP A 23 17.31 -2.13 7.25
C ASP A 23 16.48 -0.87 7.01
N GLU A 24 16.64 -0.25 5.85
CA GLU A 24 15.85 0.93 5.47
C GLU A 24 14.37 0.57 5.36
N ALA A 25 14.06 -0.56 4.73
CA ALA A 25 12.69 -1.03 4.58
C ALA A 25 12.05 -1.32 5.94
N GLN A 26 12.79 -1.92 6.87
CA GLN A 26 12.29 -2.21 8.21
C GLN A 26 11.96 -0.93 8.98
N ARG A 27 12.76 0.11 8.81
CA ARG A 27 12.49 1.41 9.47
C ARG A 27 11.19 2.03 8.94
N LEU A 28 10.96 1.98 7.64
CA LEU A 28 9.73 2.50 7.05
C LEU A 28 8.54 1.62 7.41
N GLN A 29 8.75 0.30 7.50
CA GLN A 29 7.70 -0.63 7.89
C GLN A 29 7.15 -0.30 9.29
N ALA A 30 7.96 0.27 10.16
CA ALA A 30 7.49 0.69 11.49
C ALA A 30 6.34 1.69 11.43
N GLN A 31 6.21 2.43 10.33
CA GLN A 31 5.10 3.36 10.10
C GLN A 31 3.91 2.71 9.39
N ALA A 32 4.08 1.47 8.94
CA ALA A 32 3.02 0.69 8.29
C ALA A 32 3.09 -0.75 8.82
N PRO A 33 2.85 -0.95 10.12
CA PRO A 33 3.16 -2.22 10.79
C PRO A 33 2.31 -3.40 10.34
N ASP A 34 1.16 -3.15 9.71
CA ASP A 34 0.30 -4.23 9.22
C ASP A 34 0.76 -4.78 7.87
N TRP A 35 1.77 -4.16 7.27
CA TRP A 35 2.31 -4.63 6.00
C TRP A 35 3.53 -5.50 6.25
N GLU A 36 3.59 -6.65 5.58
CA GLU A 36 4.71 -7.58 5.70
C GLU A 36 5.75 -7.30 4.63
N LEU A 37 7.03 -7.40 5.00
CA LEU A 37 8.11 -7.46 4.04
C LEU A 37 8.14 -8.88 3.47
N VAL A 38 7.98 -9.00 2.16
CA VAL A 38 7.98 -10.30 1.48
C VAL A 38 8.99 -10.27 0.34
N ASP A 39 9.26 -11.44 -0.24
CA ASP A 39 10.17 -11.57 -1.36
C ASP A 39 11.54 -10.95 -1.05
N ASP A 40 12.11 -11.37 0.08
CA ASP A 40 13.42 -10.91 0.55
C ASP A 40 13.50 -9.38 0.64
N ALA A 41 12.46 -8.76 1.21
CA ALA A 41 12.34 -7.31 1.37
C ALA A 41 12.33 -6.53 0.03
N HIS A 42 11.87 -7.17 -1.05
CA HIS A 42 11.69 -6.52 -2.36
C HIS A 42 10.25 -6.10 -2.60
N ARG A 43 9.31 -6.53 -1.75
CA ARG A 43 7.89 -6.20 -1.81
C ARG A 43 7.32 -6.04 -0.41
N ILE A 44 6.23 -5.29 -0.30
CA ILE A 44 5.40 -5.30 0.90
C ILE A 44 3.99 -5.74 0.52
N GLU A 45 3.31 -6.38 1.46
CA GLU A 45 2.00 -6.97 1.20
C GLU A 45 1.12 -6.91 2.43
N ARG A 46 -0.17 -6.65 2.22
CA ARG A 46 -1.16 -6.71 3.28
C ARG A 46 -2.45 -7.32 2.75
N LYS A 47 -3.07 -8.19 3.55
CA LYS A 47 -4.39 -8.75 3.25
C LYS A 47 -5.44 -8.06 4.12
N PHE A 48 -6.47 -7.55 3.46
CA PHE A 48 -7.60 -6.87 4.10
C PHE A 48 -8.81 -7.79 4.11
N ARG A 49 -9.62 -7.74 5.16
CA ARG A 49 -10.82 -8.59 5.31
C ARG A 49 -12.07 -7.75 5.23
N PHE A 50 -13.10 -8.30 4.60
CA PHE A 50 -14.39 -7.65 4.40
C PHE A 50 -15.53 -8.64 4.64
N ARG A 51 -16.77 -8.13 4.69
CA ARG A 51 -17.97 -8.94 4.97
C ARG A 51 -18.63 -9.48 3.72
N SER A 52 -18.21 -9.01 2.54
CA SER A 52 -18.86 -9.39 1.29
C SER A 52 -17.95 -9.10 0.10
N PHE A 53 -18.35 -9.61 -1.05
CA PHE A 53 -17.66 -9.29 -2.30
C PHE A 53 -17.80 -7.80 -2.65
N ARG A 54 -18.99 -7.23 -2.41
CA ARG A 54 -19.25 -5.80 -2.72
C ARG A 54 -18.31 -4.90 -1.93
N GLU A 55 -18.08 -5.22 -0.66
CA GLU A 55 -17.16 -4.44 0.18
C GLU A 55 -15.73 -4.53 -0.33
N SER A 56 -15.29 -5.74 -0.70
CA SER A 56 -13.96 -5.94 -1.29
C SER A 56 -13.81 -5.14 -2.58
N LEU A 57 -14.81 -5.20 -3.44
CA LEU A 57 -14.82 -4.49 -4.72
C LEU A 57 -14.76 -2.98 -4.52
N ALA A 58 -15.56 -2.44 -3.59
CA ALA A 58 -15.57 -1.01 -3.29
C ALA A 58 -14.19 -0.53 -2.80
N PHE A 59 -13.56 -1.32 -1.92
CA PHE A 59 -12.21 -1.01 -1.43
C PHE A 59 -11.20 -1.01 -2.57
N VAL A 60 -11.22 -2.04 -3.41
CA VAL A 60 -10.30 -2.16 -4.55
C VAL A 60 -10.47 -0.99 -5.51
N GLN A 61 -11.71 -0.55 -5.74
CA GLN A 61 -11.97 0.60 -6.60
C GLN A 61 -11.33 1.87 -6.03
N GLU A 62 -11.47 2.12 -4.73
CA GLU A 62 -10.86 3.29 -4.10
C GLU A 62 -9.34 3.23 -4.14
N VAL A 63 -8.77 2.05 -3.91
CA VAL A 63 -7.32 1.86 -4.01
C VAL A 63 -6.84 2.13 -5.44
N GLY A 64 -7.60 1.68 -6.44
CA GLY A 64 -7.29 1.93 -7.84
C GLY A 64 -7.27 3.40 -8.18
N GLU A 65 -8.27 4.16 -7.72
CA GLU A 65 -8.32 5.60 -7.95
C GLU A 65 -7.16 6.31 -7.26
N LEU A 66 -6.82 5.90 -6.04
CA LEU A 66 -5.67 6.42 -5.33
C LEU A 66 -4.38 6.16 -6.12
N ALA A 67 -4.23 4.94 -6.64
CA ALA A 67 -3.04 4.56 -7.42
C ALA A 67 -2.89 5.43 -8.67
N GLU A 68 -4.01 5.75 -9.35
CA GLU A 68 -3.99 6.63 -10.51
C GLU A 68 -3.60 8.05 -10.11
N THR A 69 -4.10 8.54 -8.99
CA THR A 69 -3.78 9.88 -8.49
C THR A 69 -2.29 10.00 -8.14
N GLU A 70 -1.75 8.98 -7.47
CA GLU A 70 -0.35 8.99 -7.02
C GLU A 70 0.64 8.56 -8.10
N GLY A 71 0.16 7.95 -9.19
CA GLY A 71 1.03 7.45 -10.24
C GLY A 71 1.90 6.28 -9.79
N HIS A 72 1.45 5.50 -8.83
CA HIS A 72 2.17 4.34 -8.30
C HIS A 72 1.17 3.21 -8.08
N HIS A 73 1.32 2.13 -8.82
CA HIS A 73 0.28 1.12 -8.95
C HIS A 73 0.62 -0.18 -8.22
N PRO A 74 -0.28 -0.65 -7.33
CA PRO A 74 -0.11 -1.93 -6.67
C PRO A 74 -0.54 -3.09 -7.57
N ASP A 75 -0.15 -4.29 -7.19
CA ASP A 75 -0.78 -5.51 -7.68
C ASP A 75 -1.88 -5.89 -6.70
N ILE A 76 -3.05 -6.21 -7.19
CA ILE A 76 -4.24 -6.45 -6.37
C ILE A 76 -4.84 -7.81 -6.71
N SER A 77 -5.09 -8.62 -5.68
CA SER A 77 -5.86 -9.84 -5.79
C SER A 77 -7.02 -9.72 -4.83
N PHE A 78 -8.25 -9.96 -5.27
CA PHE A 78 -9.39 -9.85 -4.37
C PHE A 78 -10.49 -10.83 -4.73
N GLY A 79 -11.37 -11.03 -3.78
CA GLY A 79 -12.51 -11.90 -3.96
C GLY A 79 -13.53 -11.64 -2.86
N TRP A 80 -14.39 -12.60 -2.63
CA TRP A 80 -15.42 -12.46 -1.61
C TRP A 80 -14.76 -12.38 -0.23
N GLY A 81 -14.90 -11.21 0.41
CA GLY A 81 -14.44 -11.01 1.77
C GLY A 81 -12.96 -10.71 1.95
N TYR A 82 -12.19 -10.48 0.87
CA TYR A 82 -10.78 -10.17 1.02
C TYR A 82 -10.23 -9.35 -0.14
N ALA A 83 -9.14 -8.65 0.14
CA ALA A 83 -8.29 -8.03 -0.89
C ALA A 83 -6.85 -8.08 -0.40
N THR A 84 -5.95 -8.58 -1.25
CA THR A 84 -4.51 -8.61 -0.97
C THR A 84 -3.84 -7.58 -1.87
N ILE A 85 -3.13 -6.66 -1.24
CA ILE A 85 -2.43 -5.58 -1.94
C ILE A 85 -0.94 -5.83 -1.82
N SER A 86 -0.25 -5.81 -2.96
CA SER A 86 1.20 -5.98 -3.02
C SER A 86 1.82 -4.76 -3.69
N LEU A 87 2.86 -4.23 -3.08
CA LEU A 87 3.53 -3.01 -3.56
C LEU A 87 5.02 -3.26 -3.75
N SER A 88 5.53 -2.81 -4.89
CA SER A 88 6.95 -2.77 -5.18
C SER A 88 7.19 -1.73 -6.27
N THR A 89 8.43 -1.30 -6.44
CA THR A 89 8.79 -0.36 -7.49
C THR A 89 9.55 -1.12 -8.56
N LYS A 90 8.85 -1.44 -9.66
CA LYS A 90 9.35 -2.35 -10.70
C LYS A 90 10.60 -1.84 -11.41
N LYS A 91 10.71 -0.51 -11.59
CA LYS A 91 11.83 0.10 -12.28
C LYS A 91 13.17 -0.13 -11.57
N ILE A 92 13.16 -0.33 -10.26
CA ILE A 92 14.36 -0.58 -9.47
C ILE A 92 14.38 -1.98 -8.89
N LYS A 93 13.40 -2.82 -9.23
CA LYS A 93 13.31 -4.23 -8.81
C LYS A 93 13.36 -4.40 -7.29
N GLY A 94 12.66 -3.54 -6.57
CA GLY A 94 12.63 -3.59 -5.11
C GLY A 94 11.76 -2.48 -4.54
N LEU A 95 12.02 -2.12 -3.29
CA LEU A 95 11.23 -1.14 -2.56
C LEU A 95 11.81 0.27 -2.66
N HIS A 96 10.91 1.23 -2.66
CA HIS A 96 11.18 2.67 -2.61
C HIS A 96 10.25 3.26 -1.54
N GLU A 97 10.57 4.46 -1.06
CA GLU A 97 9.69 5.15 -0.11
C GLU A 97 8.25 5.24 -0.64
N ASN A 98 8.07 5.41 -1.95
CA ASN A 98 6.74 5.45 -2.58
C ASN A 98 5.86 4.26 -2.20
N ASP A 99 6.43 3.07 -2.06
CA ASP A 99 5.66 1.88 -1.69
C ASP A 99 5.06 2.04 -0.30
N PHE A 100 5.82 2.61 0.63
CA PHE A 100 5.36 2.85 2.00
C PHE A 100 4.40 4.04 2.08
N ILE A 101 4.58 5.04 1.24
CA ILE A 101 3.62 6.15 1.12
C ILE A 101 2.26 5.60 0.69
N MET A 102 2.25 4.76 -0.35
CA MET A 102 1.02 4.11 -0.82
C MET A 102 0.41 3.23 0.25
N ALA A 103 1.23 2.44 0.95
CA ALA A 103 0.73 1.55 2.01
C ALA A 103 -0.04 2.32 3.08
N THR A 104 0.51 3.43 3.56
CA THR A 104 -0.15 4.22 4.61
C THR A 104 -1.41 4.90 4.09
N LYS A 105 -1.43 5.33 2.84
CA LYS A 105 -2.63 5.91 2.23
C LYS A 105 -3.72 4.86 2.03
N ILE A 106 -3.35 3.65 1.63
CA ILE A 106 -4.28 2.53 1.49
C ILE A 106 -4.87 2.16 2.86
N ASP A 107 -4.05 2.17 3.91
CA ASP A 107 -4.52 1.93 5.28
C ASP A 107 -5.60 2.94 5.68
N ARG A 108 -5.42 4.21 5.31
CA ARG A 108 -6.41 5.25 5.59
C ARG A 108 -7.72 5.01 4.83
N VAL A 109 -7.64 4.55 3.58
CA VAL A 109 -8.83 4.18 2.81
C VAL A 109 -9.58 3.05 3.53
N PHE A 110 -8.85 2.03 3.98
CA PHE A 110 -9.45 0.91 4.69
C PHE A 110 -10.13 1.37 5.99
N ASP A 111 -9.45 2.20 6.78
CA ASP A 111 -9.99 2.68 8.05
C ASP A 111 -11.29 3.46 7.85
N ARG A 112 -11.36 4.32 6.83
CA ARG A 112 -12.58 5.08 6.52
C ARG A 112 -13.72 4.15 6.09
N THR A 113 -13.41 3.17 5.25
CA THR A 113 -14.40 2.20 4.76
C THR A 113 -14.94 1.37 5.92
N SER A 114 -14.07 0.86 6.78
CA SER A 114 -14.46 0.08 7.95
C SER A 114 -15.35 0.88 8.90
N ARG A 115 -15.00 2.13 9.18
CA ARG A 115 -15.81 2.99 10.04
C ARG A 115 -17.19 3.25 9.47
N SER A 116 -17.25 3.47 8.16
CA SER A 116 -18.53 3.70 7.47
C SER A 116 -19.44 2.47 7.59
N LEU A 117 -18.85 1.27 7.48
CA LEU A 117 -19.60 0.02 7.60
C LEU A 117 -20.07 -0.26 9.02
N ASP A 118 -19.23 0.06 10.00
CA ASP A 118 -19.56 -0.16 11.42
C ASP A 118 -20.69 0.73 11.92
N ARG A 119 -20.99 1.82 11.21
CA ARG A 119 -22.06 2.74 11.56
C ARG A 119 -23.42 2.36 10.98
N GLN A 120 -23.47 1.36 10.14
CA GLN A 120 -24.71 0.87 9.54
C GLN A 120 -25.33 -0.31 10.34
#